data_cd4932c33e90a5d33b65da1b4a0a5651
#
_entry.id   cd4932c33e90a5d33b65da1b4a0a5651
#
_cell.length_a   1.000
_cell.length_b   1.000
_cell.length_c   1.000
_cell.angle_alpha   90.00
_cell.angle_beta   90.00
_cell.angle_gamma   90.00
#
_symmetry.space_group_name_H-M   'P 1'
#
loop_
_entity.id
_entity.type
_entity.pdbx_description
1 polymer ?
#
loop_
_entity_poly.entity_id
_entity_poly.type
_entity_poly.pdbx_seq_one_letter_code
_entity_poly.pdbx_strand_id
1 'polypeptide(L)'
;YGPAPRQYGGPRPFSEPETRAACGVCSTLDVARLYSLHSQGEEIYWYYGVRTPILSRDIAHELAEISGYAVANPCGMAASGGFKDWFIESFGRPGFTLEIGRGQNPLPLTDFDSVYEKIAPALAAALEL
;
A
#
# COMPACT_ATOMS: atom_id res chain seq x y z
N TYR A 1 11.66 5.20 -21.62
CA TYR A 1 10.33 4.58 -21.64
C TYR A 1 9.34 5.65 -22.08
N GLY A 2 8.55 5.39 -23.14
CA GLY A 2 7.51 6.27 -23.67
C GLY A 2 6.11 5.91 -23.16
N PRO A 3 5.07 6.69 -23.56
CA PRO A 3 3.70 6.40 -23.23
C PRO A 3 3.31 4.97 -23.57
N ALA A 4 2.65 4.28 -22.64
CA ALA A 4 2.22 2.89 -22.78
C ALA A 4 0.83 2.72 -22.12
N PRO A 5 0.01 1.74 -22.58
CA PRO A 5 -1.33 1.53 -22.03
C PRO A 5 -1.33 1.01 -20.58
N ARG A 6 -0.19 0.54 -20.11
CA ARG A 6 0.00 0.07 -18.71
C ARG A 6 1.39 0.44 -18.23
N GLN A 7 1.54 0.68 -16.92
CA GLN A 7 2.82 0.88 -16.21
C GLN A 7 3.64 2.09 -16.71
N TYR A 8 2.99 3.04 -17.34
CA TYR A 8 3.62 4.30 -17.67
C TYR A 8 3.43 5.30 -16.53
N GLY A 9 4.50 5.58 -15.81
CA GLY A 9 4.51 6.48 -14.65
C GLY A 9 4.65 7.97 -15.01
N GLY A 10 4.34 8.35 -16.25
CA GLY A 10 4.51 9.72 -16.75
C GLY A 10 5.93 10.00 -17.29
N PRO A 11 6.15 11.18 -17.89
CA PRO A 11 7.42 11.54 -18.52
C PRO A 11 8.54 11.84 -17.52
N ARG A 12 8.21 12.03 -16.25
CA ARG A 12 9.16 12.29 -15.15
C ARG A 12 8.46 12.05 -13.81
N PRO A 13 9.21 11.85 -12.72
CA PRO A 13 8.63 11.80 -11.37
C PRO A 13 7.74 13.04 -11.11
N PHE A 14 6.60 12.81 -10.45
CA PHE A 14 5.60 13.85 -10.13
C PHE A 14 5.01 14.58 -11.35
N SER A 15 4.99 13.95 -12.54
CA SER A 15 4.33 14.54 -13.70
C SER A 15 2.80 14.49 -13.59
N GLU A 16 2.28 13.44 -12.97
CA GLU A 16 0.85 13.20 -12.86
C GLU A 16 0.22 14.00 -11.69
N PRO A 17 -0.94 14.66 -11.89
CA PRO A 17 -1.57 15.48 -10.87
C PRO A 17 -1.97 14.68 -9.62
N GLU A 18 -2.41 13.43 -9.78
CA GLU A 18 -2.79 12.54 -8.69
C GLU A 18 -1.57 12.22 -7.81
N THR A 19 -0.42 11.93 -8.43
CA THR A 19 0.83 11.69 -7.71
C THR A 19 1.25 12.93 -6.93
N ARG A 20 1.17 14.12 -7.55
CA ARG A 20 1.50 15.37 -6.84
C ARG A 20 0.57 15.63 -5.67
N ALA A 21 -0.74 15.37 -5.83
CA ALA A 21 -1.72 15.57 -4.78
C ALA A 21 -1.45 14.64 -3.58
N ALA A 22 -1.27 13.34 -3.82
CA ALA A 22 -1.00 12.35 -2.78
C ALA A 22 0.33 12.63 -2.05
N CYS A 23 1.40 12.90 -2.79
CA CYS A 23 2.69 13.24 -2.20
C CYS A 23 2.66 14.60 -1.50
N GLY A 24 1.90 15.56 -2.01
CA GLY A 24 1.69 16.87 -1.39
C GLY A 24 1.05 16.76 -0.01
N VAL A 25 0.03 15.93 0.15
CA VAL A 25 -0.59 15.65 1.46
C VAL A 25 0.44 15.13 2.45
N CYS A 26 1.21 14.11 2.06
CA CYS A 26 2.25 13.54 2.93
C CYS A 26 3.38 14.52 3.28
N SER A 27 3.67 15.48 2.39
CA SER A 27 4.73 16.47 2.62
C SER A 27 4.28 17.66 3.46
N THR A 28 2.98 17.96 3.50
CA THR A 28 2.43 19.11 4.23
C THR A 28 1.84 18.74 5.59
N LEU A 29 1.39 17.49 5.74
CA LEU A 29 0.88 16.97 6.99
C LEU A 29 1.93 16.09 7.69
N ASP A 30 1.87 16.03 9.00
CA ASP A 30 2.72 15.12 9.80
C ASP A 30 2.15 13.70 9.78
N VAL A 31 2.17 13.07 8.60
CA VAL A 31 1.63 11.72 8.39
C VAL A 31 2.52 10.70 9.08
N ALA A 32 2.02 10.09 10.15
CA ALA A 32 2.77 9.09 10.92
C ALA A 32 2.91 7.75 10.17
N ARG A 33 1.87 7.33 9.44
CA ARG A 33 1.79 6.06 8.73
C ARG A 33 1.00 6.19 7.44
N LEU A 34 1.30 5.35 6.47
CA LEU A 34 0.60 5.27 5.18
C LEU A 34 0.01 3.88 4.96
N TYR A 35 -1.26 3.82 4.59
CA TYR A 35 -1.93 2.60 4.16
C TYR A 35 -2.56 2.80 2.78
N SER A 36 -2.04 2.09 1.78
CA SER A 36 -2.55 2.11 0.40
C SER A 36 -3.37 0.85 0.15
N LEU A 37 -4.63 1.02 -0.27
CA LEU A 37 -5.48 -0.10 -0.64
C LEU A 37 -5.38 -0.34 -2.14
N HIS A 38 -5.04 -1.56 -2.50
CA HIS A 38 -4.97 -2.08 -3.86
C HIS A 38 -5.80 -3.36 -3.97
N SER A 39 -5.95 -3.90 -5.13
CA SER A 39 -6.46 -5.23 -5.40
C SER A 39 -5.56 -5.88 -6.46
N GLN A 40 -5.21 -7.15 -6.31
CA GLN A 40 -5.76 -8.16 -5.38
C GLN A 40 -4.63 -9.08 -4.87
N GLY A 41 -4.92 -9.92 -3.85
CA GLY A 41 -3.94 -10.92 -3.37
C GLY A 41 -4.19 -11.42 -1.96
N GLU A 42 -4.92 -10.65 -1.13
CA GLU A 42 -5.00 -10.83 0.33
C GLU A 42 -3.61 -10.84 0.97
N GLU A 43 -2.81 -9.84 0.60
CA GLU A 43 -1.43 -9.68 1.04
C GLU A 43 -1.19 -8.30 1.64
N ILE A 44 -0.21 -8.21 2.55
CA ILE A 44 0.24 -6.97 3.19
C ILE A 44 1.72 -6.79 2.88
N TYR A 45 2.04 -5.78 2.08
CA TYR A 45 3.41 -5.37 1.79
C TYR A 45 3.81 -4.24 2.73
N TRP A 46 4.94 -4.38 3.41
CA TRP A 46 5.39 -3.47 4.48
C TRP A 46 6.82 -2.98 4.32
N TYR A 47 7.63 -3.69 3.58
CA TYR A 47 9.08 -3.47 3.48
C TYR A 47 9.46 -2.68 2.23
N TYR A 48 10.41 -1.76 2.38
CA TYR A 48 11.14 -1.13 1.28
C TYR A 48 12.51 -0.61 1.75
N GLY A 49 13.57 -1.36 1.46
CA GLY A 49 14.95 -0.94 1.71
C GLY A 49 15.31 -0.64 3.18
N VAL A 50 16.45 -0.04 3.36
CA VAL A 50 17.07 0.18 4.67
C VAL A 50 16.37 1.24 5.54
N ARG A 51 15.51 2.07 4.93
CA ARG A 51 14.76 3.10 5.66
C ARG A 51 13.46 2.60 6.28
N THR A 52 13.09 1.33 6.03
CA THR A 52 11.90 0.73 6.64
C THR A 52 12.06 0.65 8.15
N PRO A 53 11.17 1.29 8.94
CA PRO A 53 11.21 1.18 10.39
C PRO A 53 11.01 -0.26 10.87
N ILE A 54 11.71 -0.66 11.92
CA ILE A 54 11.58 -2.02 12.53
C ILE A 54 10.13 -2.29 12.93
N LEU A 55 9.45 -1.29 13.49
CA LEU A 55 8.03 -1.31 13.88
C LEU A 55 7.09 -1.73 12.73
N SER A 56 7.45 -1.46 11.46
CA SER A 56 6.59 -1.79 10.32
C SER A 56 6.28 -3.28 10.22
N ARG A 57 7.21 -4.14 10.63
CA ARG A 57 7.02 -5.58 10.63
C ARG A 57 5.94 -6.00 11.62
N ASP A 58 6.00 -5.48 12.82
CA ASP A 58 5.08 -5.84 13.91
C ASP A 58 3.65 -5.39 13.56
N ILE A 59 3.52 -4.15 13.05
CA ILE A 59 2.24 -3.65 12.52
C ILE A 59 1.71 -4.54 11.39
N ALA A 60 2.54 -4.95 10.44
CA ALA A 60 2.11 -5.82 9.35
C ALA A 60 1.57 -7.17 9.84
N HIS A 61 2.22 -7.75 10.86
CA HIS A 61 1.76 -9.01 11.47
C HIS A 61 0.44 -8.84 12.22
N GLU A 62 0.27 -7.76 12.95
CA GLU A 62 -0.98 -7.47 13.66
C GLU A 62 -2.15 -7.27 12.68
N LEU A 63 -1.94 -6.51 11.61
CA LEU A 63 -2.93 -6.36 10.55
C LEU A 63 -3.26 -7.70 9.87
N ALA A 64 -2.26 -8.58 9.71
CA ALA A 64 -2.43 -9.91 9.14
C ALA A 64 -3.27 -10.82 10.04
N GLU A 65 -3.05 -10.78 11.35
CA GLU A 65 -3.85 -11.54 12.32
C GLU A 65 -5.32 -11.13 12.29
N ILE A 66 -5.60 -9.82 12.18
CA ILE A 66 -6.97 -9.30 12.15
C ILE A 66 -7.66 -9.60 10.82
N SER A 67 -6.99 -9.35 9.69
CA SER A 67 -7.59 -9.49 8.34
C SER A 67 -7.57 -10.91 7.81
N GLY A 68 -6.70 -11.77 8.33
CA GLY A 68 -6.41 -13.09 7.75
C GLY A 68 -5.53 -13.01 6.48
N TYR A 69 -4.94 -11.85 6.17
CA TYR A 69 -4.07 -11.67 5.01
C TYR A 69 -2.65 -12.14 5.29
N ALA A 70 -1.92 -12.47 4.23
CA ALA A 70 -0.52 -12.88 4.35
C ALA A 70 0.41 -11.67 4.43
N VAL A 71 1.36 -11.67 5.36
CA VAL A 71 2.49 -10.73 5.30
C VAL A 71 3.44 -11.18 4.20
N ALA A 72 3.67 -10.33 3.22
CA ALA A 72 4.44 -10.67 2.04
C ALA A 72 5.42 -9.55 1.62
N ASN A 73 6.38 -9.92 0.80
CA ASN A 73 7.24 -8.97 0.12
C ASN A 73 6.95 -9.04 -1.38
N PRO A 74 6.65 -7.92 -2.01
CA PRO A 74 6.40 -7.91 -3.44
C PRO A 74 7.66 -8.29 -4.21
N CYS A 75 7.48 -8.89 -5.39
CA CYS A 75 8.57 -9.24 -6.29
C CYS A 75 8.37 -8.59 -7.67
N GLY A 76 9.42 -8.62 -8.49
CA GLY A 76 9.38 -8.05 -9.83
C GLY A 76 9.08 -6.54 -9.82
N MET A 77 8.18 -6.08 -10.69
CA MET A 77 7.82 -4.66 -10.79
C MET A 77 7.03 -4.13 -9.59
N ALA A 78 6.32 -4.99 -8.87
CA ALA A 78 5.62 -4.61 -7.64
C ALA A 78 6.58 -4.34 -6.46
N ALA A 79 7.87 -4.71 -6.60
CA ALA A 79 8.88 -4.53 -5.56
C ALA A 79 9.40 -3.09 -5.44
N SER A 80 9.04 -2.19 -6.36
CA SER A 80 9.52 -0.80 -6.33
C SER A 80 8.61 0.14 -7.12
N GLY A 81 8.64 1.41 -6.73
CA GLY A 81 7.94 2.48 -7.44
C GLY A 81 6.51 2.72 -6.99
N GLY A 82 6.03 2.02 -5.96
CA GLY A 82 4.73 2.25 -5.35
C GLY A 82 4.71 3.45 -4.40
N PHE A 83 3.51 3.92 -4.05
CA PHE A 83 3.31 5.03 -3.12
C PHE A 83 3.89 4.73 -1.73
N LYS A 84 3.71 3.49 -1.25
CA LYS A 84 4.32 2.98 -0.03
C LYS A 84 5.85 3.14 -0.06
N ASP A 85 6.48 2.75 -1.17
CA ASP A 85 7.94 2.74 -1.30
C ASP A 85 8.49 4.16 -1.25
N TRP A 86 7.86 5.08 -1.99
CA TRP A 86 8.18 6.49 -1.95
C TRP A 86 8.04 7.08 -0.53
N PHE A 87 6.96 6.73 0.17
CA PHE A 87 6.70 7.24 1.53
C PHE A 87 7.76 6.76 2.51
N ILE A 88 8.09 5.46 2.51
CA ILE A 88 9.15 4.91 3.37
C ILE A 88 10.50 5.58 3.05
N GLU A 89 10.85 5.67 1.77
CA GLU A 89 12.13 6.26 1.36
C GLU A 89 12.22 7.75 1.72
N SER A 90 11.14 8.50 1.56
CA SER A 90 11.13 9.94 1.81
C SER A 90 11.13 10.27 3.30
N PHE A 91 10.36 9.56 4.10
CA PHE A 91 10.11 9.94 5.49
C PHE A 91 10.69 8.98 6.53
N GLY A 92 11.10 7.77 6.17
CA GLY A 92 11.55 6.74 7.12
C GLY A 92 10.44 6.35 8.10
N ARG A 93 9.20 6.37 7.64
CA ARG A 93 8.00 6.06 8.43
C ARG A 93 7.30 4.81 7.90
N PRO A 94 6.50 4.11 8.74
CA PRO A 94 5.78 2.92 8.29
C PRO A 94 4.83 3.20 7.13
N GLY A 95 4.98 2.45 6.04
CA GLY A 95 4.11 2.49 4.88
C GLY A 95 3.71 1.08 4.47
N PHE A 96 2.44 0.90 4.09
CA PHE A 96 1.87 -0.39 3.77
C PHE A 96 1.09 -0.34 2.45
N THR A 97 1.11 -1.45 1.73
CA THR A 97 0.13 -1.74 0.67
C THR A 97 -0.66 -2.97 1.11
N LEU A 98 -1.98 -2.85 1.12
CA LEU A 98 -2.90 -3.94 1.41
C LEU A 98 -3.58 -4.33 0.10
N GLU A 99 -3.24 -5.50 -0.42
CA GLU A 99 -3.82 -6.09 -1.63
C GLU A 99 -5.12 -6.81 -1.26
N ILE A 100 -6.25 -6.09 -1.31
CA ILE A 100 -7.54 -6.59 -0.82
C ILE A 100 -8.21 -7.55 -1.79
N GLY A 101 -8.84 -8.60 -1.25
CA GLY A 101 -9.61 -9.59 -2.00
C GLY A 101 -8.75 -10.52 -2.86
N ARG A 102 -9.41 -11.49 -3.50
CA ARG A 102 -8.78 -12.48 -4.39
C ARG A 102 -9.53 -12.60 -5.70
N GLY A 103 -8.83 -12.99 -6.75
CA GLY A 103 -9.44 -13.27 -8.04
C GLY A 103 -8.75 -12.55 -9.18
N GLN A 104 -9.54 -12.09 -10.13
CA GLN A 104 -9.05 -11.35 -11.29
C GLN A 104 -9.68 -9.94 -11.30
N ASN A 105 -8.84 -8.93 -11.46
CA ASN A 105 -9.32 -7.54 -11.55
C ASN A 105 -10.08 -7.26 -12.86
N PRO A 106 -11.17 -6.46 -12.81
CA PRO A 106 -11.78 -5.93 -11.60
C PRO A 106 -12.47 -7.02 -10.79
N LEU A 107 -12.34 -6.95 -9.45
CA LEU A 107 -13.04 -7.88 -8.57
C LEU A 107 -14.56 -7.70 -8.70
N PRO A 108 -15.35 -8.79 -8.65
CA PRO A 108 -16.82 -8.70 -8.67
C PRO A 108 -17.35 -7.90 -7.49
N LEU A 109 -18.41 -7.09 -7.72
CA LEU A 109 -19.07 -6.35 -6.65
C LEU A 109 -19.70 -7.27 -5.59
N THR A 110 -20.02 -8.51 -5.97
CA THR A 110 -20.52 -9.54 -5.05
C THR A 110 -19.54 -9.92 -3.95
N ASP A 111 -18.25 -9.63 -4.14
CA ASP A 111 -17.21 -9.95 -3.17
C ASP A 111 -17.02 -8.83 -2.12
N PHE A 112 -17.73 -7.70 -2.29
CA PHE A 112 -17.57 -6.52 -1.44
C PHE A 112 -17.73 -6.84 0.05
N ASP A 113 -18.84 -7.51 0.42
CA ASP A 113 -19.12 -7.77 1.83
C ASP A 113 -18.03 -8.63 2.47
N SER A 114 -17.60 -9.69 1.78
CA SER A 114 -16.54 -10.58 2.29
C SER A 114 -15.17 -9.89 2.40
N VAL A 115 -14.85 -9.00 1.47
CA VAL A 115 -13.62 -8.19 1.51
C VAL A 115 -13.71 -7.16 2.62
N TYR A 116 -14.86 -6.49 2.76
CA TYR A 116 -15.07 -5.46 3.77
C TYR A 116 -15.00 -6.03 5.19
N GLU A 117 -15.61 -7.19 5.44
CA GLU A 117 -15.57 -7.87 6.75
C GLU A 117 -14.15 -8.19 7.22
N LYS A 118 -13.24 -8.48 6.29
CA LYS A 118 -11.83 -8.73 6.60
C LYS A 118 -11.03 -7.45 6.83
N ILE A 119 -11.23 -6.46 5.96
CA ILE A 119 -10.32 -5.31 5.93
C ILE A 119 -10.74 -4.18 6.88
N ALA A 120 -12.05 -3.98 7.12
CA ALA A 120 -12.51 -2.88 7.96
C ALA A 120 -12.02 -2.97 9.41
N PRO A 121 -12.04 -4.15 10.08
CA PRO A 121 -11.45 -4.28 11.43
C PRO A 121 -9.95 -3.99 11.44
N ALA A 122 -9.20 -4.44 10.42
CA ALA A 122 -7.77 -4.18 10.32
C ALA A 122 -7.47 -2.69 10.13
N LEU A 123 -8.25 -1.99 9.31
CA LEU A 123 -8.11 -0.54 9.13
C LEU A 123 -8.50 0.24 10.38
N ALA A 124 -9.48 -0.23 11.15
CA ALA A 124 -9.83 0.39 12.43
C ALA A 124 -8.68 0.25 13.43
N ALA A 125 -8.08 -0.94 13.56
CA ALA A 125 -6.91 -1.16 14.41
C ALA A 125 -5.70 -0.33 13.95
N ALA A 126 -5.50 -0.17 12.65
CA ALA A 126 -4.42 0.62 12.07
C ALA A 126 -4.39 2.09 12.53
N LEU A 127 -5.50 2.64 13.00
CA LEU A 127 -5.56 4.01 13.56
C LEU A 127 -4.92 4.12 14.94
N GLU A 128 -4.80 3.01 15.66
CA GLU A 128 -4.30 2.96 17.05
C GLU A 128 -2.87 2.42 17.12
N LEU A 129 -2.41 1.73 16.09
CA LEU A 129 -1.05 1.19 15.99
C LEU A 129 -0.04 2.26 15.64
#